data_eda481f5d50bb41e66988b3d0c211547
#
_entry.id   eda481f5d50bb41e66988b3d0c211547
#
_cell.length_a   1.000
_cell.length_b   1.000
_cell.length_c   1.000
_cell.angle_alpha   90.00
_cell.angle_beta   90.00
_cell.angle_gamma   90.00
#
_symmetry.space_group_name_H-M   'P 1'
#
loop_
_entity.id
_entity.type
_entity.pdbx_description
1 polymer ?
#
loop_
_entity_poly.entity_id
_entity_poly.type
_entity_poly.pdbx_seq_one_letter_code
_entity_poly.pdbx_strand_id
1 'polypeptide(L)'
;IVDSGNFNWDTYADKFPGLTRPDESYHGLTYTKAFGKMAYITKATAQLMRDLGSIQSPENAFLLNLGLETLHLRVPRHCENAQKVAEWLEANPKVKWVNYCGLKSSKYYELAQKYMPNGSCGVIAFGLKGTREDAIRFMDKLQLACIVTHVADARTCVLHPASHTHRQLSEEQLIEAGVAPDLIRLSVGIENVNDIIDDLNQAMAVSYTHLRAHETSQDLV
;
A
#
# COMPACT_ATOMS: atom_id res chain seq x y z
N ILE A 1 -16.20 10.42 5.83
CA ILE A 1 -16.70 9.31 6.67
C ILE A 1 -17.91 8.71 5.95
N VAL A 2 -17.92 7.39 5.80
CA VAL A 2 -19.04 6.63 5.22
C VAL A 2 -19.52 5.62 6.27
N ASP A 3 -20.81 5.66 6.58
CA ASP A 3 -21.46 4.70 7.48
C ASP A 3 -22.66 4.08 6.76
N SER A 4 -22.70 2.75 6.70
CA SER A 4 -23.83 2.01 6.10
C SER A 4 -25.10 2.10 6.92
N GLY A 5 -25.01 2.49 8.19
CA GLY A 5 -26.11 2.47 9.15
C GLY A 5 -26.61 1.06 9.52
N ASN A 6 -25.85 0.03 9.17
CA ASN A 6 -26.27 -1.37 9.40
C ASN A 6 -25.70 -1.98 10.68
N PHE A 7 -24.72 -1.30 11.32
CA PHE A 7 -24.13 -1.81 12.55
C PHE A 7 -25.05 -1.49 13.74
N ASN A 8 -25.36 -2.51 14.53
CA ASN A 8 -26.15 -2.35 15.75
C ASN A 8 -25.23 -2.02 16.93
N TRP A 9 -25.08 -0.74 17.23
CA TRP A 9 -24.24 -0.22 18.32
C TRP A 9 -24.70 -0.71 19.69
N ASP A 10 -25.99 -0.87 19.92
CA ASP A 10 -26.55 -1.30 21.22
C ASP A 10 -26.18 -2.74 21.58
N THR A 11 -25.90 -3.59 20.59
CA THR A 11 -25.39 -4.96 20.83
C THR A 11 -24.03 -4.94 21.55
N TYR A 12 -23.25 -3.86 21.39
CA TYR A 12 -21.95 -3.69 21.99
C TYR A 12 -21.87 -2.43 22.86
N ALA A 13 -22.94 -2.16 23.61
CA ALA A 13 -23.14 -0.90 24.35
C ALA A 13 -21.95 -0.55 25.27
N ASP A 14 -21.34 -1.54 25.92
CA ASP A 14 -20.20 -1.33 26.82
C ASP A 14 -18.92 -0.94 26.09
N LYS A 15 -18.78 -1.33 24.81
CA LYS A 15 -17.63 -0.93 23.98
C LYS A 15 -17.81 0.46 23.37
N PHE A 16 -19.05 0.90 23.19
CA PHE A 16 -19.39 2.17 22.54
C PHE A 16 -20.27 3.06 23.41
N PRO A 17 -19.86 3.34 24.67
CA PRO A 17 -20.70 4.10 25.61
C PRO A 17 -21.03 5.51 25.10
N GLY A 18 -20.15 6.13 24.29
CA GLY A 18 -20.37 7.45 23.72
C GLY A 18 -21.53 7.54 22.73
N LEU A 19 -22.04 6.41 22.22
CA LEU A 19 -23.21 6.36 21.34
C LEU A 19 -24.46 5.81 22.05
N THR A 20 -24.26 4.92 23.02
CA THR A 20 -25.31 4.07 23.59
C THR A 20 -25.76 4.49 24.99
N ARG A 21 -25.01 5.38 25.66
CA ARG A 21 -25.35 5.95 26.97
C ARG A 21 -25.69 7.42 26.84
N PRO A 22 -26.41 7.99 27.84
CA PRO A 22 -26.69 9.43 27.90
C PRO A 22 -25.39 10.25 27.84
N ASP A 23 -25.34 11.24 26.97
CA ASP A 23 -24.21 12.16 26.80
C ASP A 23 -24.55 13.50 27.51
N GLU A 24 -23.87 13.76 28.62
CA GLU A 24 -24.12 14.96 29.44
C GLU A 24 -23.80 16.26 28.69
N SER A 25 -22.82 16.23 27.74
CA SER A 25 -22.52 17.41 26.91
C SER A 25 -23.64 17.77 25.93
N TYR A 26 -24.59 16.84 25.74
CA TYR A 26 -25.79 16.99 24.93
C TYR A 26 -27.09 16.77 25.76
N HIS A 27 -27.08 17.27 26.98
CA HIS A 27 -28.26 17.26 27.88
C HIS A 27 -28.85 15.87 28.12
N GLY A 28 -27.99 14.84 28.25
CA GLY A 28 -28.41 13.46 28.50
C GLY A 28 -28.95 12.72 27.26
N LEU A 29 -28.73 13.25 26.05
CA LEU A 29 -29.15 12.58 24.81
C LEU A 29 -28.37 11.28 24.61
N THR A 30 -29.09 10.22 24.23
CA THR A 30 -28.46 8.93 23.77
C THR A 30 -28.56 8.88 22.25
N TYR A 31 -27.41 8.87 21.56
CA TYR A 31 -27.37 8.99 20.09
C TYR A 31 -28.07 7.85 19.39
N THR A 32 -27.89 6.59 19.82
CA THR A 32 -28.56 5.42 19.21
C THR A 32 -30.08 5.51 19.34
N LYS A 33 -30.59 6.00 20.45
CA LYS A 33 -32.03 6.17 20.68
C LYS A 33 -32.62 7.33 19.87
N ALA A 34 -31.90 8.46 19.81
CA ALA A 34 -32.37 9.65 19.14
C ALA A 34 -32.29 9.60 17.62
N PHE A 35 -31.23 8.98 17.08
CA PHE A 35 -30.88 9.02 15.64
C PHE A 35 -30.80 7.65 14.97
N GLY A 36 -30.96 6.55 15.70
CA GLY A 36 -30.97 5.20 15.14
C GLY A 36 -29.77 4.93 14.24
N LYS A 37 -30.02 4.63 12.97
CA LYS A 37 -28.98 4.35 11.97
C LYS A 37 -28.03 5.52 11.69
N MET A 38 -28.42 6.73 12.01
CA MET A 38 -27.60 7.93 11.82
C MET A 38 -26.78 8.33 13.06
N ALA A 39 -26.83 7.53 14.13
CA ALA A 39 -26.21 7.86 15.43
C ALA A 39 -24.74 8.21 15.31
N TYR A 40 -23.96 7.40 14.60
CA TYR A 40 -22.52 7.58 14.41
C TYR A 40 -22.19 8.86 13.64
N ILE A 41 -22.79 9.04 12.46
CA ILE A 41 -22.57 10.24 11.63
C ILE A 41 -23.04 11.50 12.34
N THR A 42 -24.18 11.43 13.02
CA THR A 42 -24.70 12.59 13.78
C THR A 42 -23.74 12.99 14.90
N LYS A 43 -23.25 12.02 15.70
CA LYS A 43 -22.26 12.34 16.74
C LYS A 43 -20.98 12.89 16.15
N ALA A 44 -20.47 12.29 15.09
CA ALA A 44 -19.24 12.74 14.42
C ALA A 44 -19.36 14.19 13.93
N THR A 45 -20.50 14.56 13.36
CA THR A 45 -20.75 15.90 12.81
C THR A 45 -21.13 16.92 13.88
N ALA A 46 -22.16 16.62 14.68
CA ALA A 46 -22.74 17.59 15.60
C ALA A 46 -21.89 17.83 16.85
N GLN A 47 -21.11 16.87 17.27
CA GLN A 47 -20.26 16.98 18.47
C GLN A 47 -18.76 17.00 18.10
N LEU A 48 -18.21 15.92 17.56
CA LEU A 48 -16.76 15.81 17.40
C LEU A 48 -16.20 16.84 16.41
N MET A 49 -16.80 16.97 15.25
CA MET A 49 -16.35 17.95 14.25
C MET A 49 -16.52 19.38 14.75
N ARG A 50 -17.67 19.67 15.37
CA ARG A 50 -17.96 21.00 15.94
C ARG A 50 -16.98 21.36 17.04
N ASP A 51 -16.74 20.45 17.99
CA ASP A 51 -15.96 20.73 19.20
C ASP A 51 -14.45 20.77 18.90
N LEU A 52 -13.96 19.89 18.02
CA LEU A 52 -12.56 19.87 17.58
C LEU A 52 -12.24 20.89 16.49
N GLY A 53 -13.25 21.36 15.77
CA GLY A 53 -13.08 22.30 14.66
C GLY A 53 -12.33 21.73 13.46
N SER A 54 -12.21 20.40 13.35
CA SER A 54 -11.45 19.71 12.30
C SER A 54 -12.25 19.68 11.00
N ILE A 55 -12.10 20.72 10.20
CA ILE A 55 -12.67 20.82 8.86
C ILE A 55 -11.59 21.00 7.82
N GLN A 56 -11.90 20.62 6.59
CA GLN A 56 -11.00 20.83 5.47
C GLN A 56 -11.03 22.29 5.02
N SER A 57 -9.85 22.90 4.78
CA SER A 57 -9.80 24.22 4.17
C SER A 57 -10.33 24.18 2.73
N PRO A 58 -10.88 25.29 2.21
CA PRO A 58 -11.33 25.37 0.82
C PRO A 58 -10.22 25.04 -0.19
N GLU A 59 -8.99 25.49 0.09
CA GLU A 59 -7.82 25.20 -0.76
C GLU A 59 -7.50 23.70 -0.80
N ASN A 60 -7.48 23.01 0.34
CA ASN A 60 -7.28 21.56 0.40
C ASN A 60 -8.42 20.81 -0.30
N ALA A 61 -9.65 21.26 -0.18
CA ALA A 61 -10.79 20.70 -0.89
C ALA A 61 -10.65 20.86 -2.41
N PHE A 62 -10.19 22.02 -2.87
CA PHE A 62 -9.89 22.27 -4.28
C PHE A 62 -8.79 21.33 -4.81
N LEU A 63 -7.66 21.17 -4.09
CA LEU A 63 -6.58 20.27 -4.48
C LEU A 63 -7.04 18.80 -4.56
N LEU A 64 -7.85 18.34 -3.60
CA LEU A 64 -8.44 17.01 -3.66
C LEU A 64 -9.37 16.84 -4.87
N ASN A 65 -10.20 17.84 -5.14
CA ASN A 65 -11.11 17.81 -6.27
C ASN A 65 -10.35 17.76 -7.60
N LEU A 66 -9.30 18.57 -7.72
CA LEU A 66 -8.40 18.53 -8.88
C LEU A 66 -7.77 17.14 -9.08
N GLY A 67 -7.35 16.49 -7.99
CA GLY A 67 -6.85 15.11 -8.02
C GLY A 67 -7.90 14.09 -8.46
N LEU A 68 -9.17 14.30 -8.11
CA LEU A 68 -10.27 13.41 -8.50
C LEU A 68 -10.62 13.49 -9.99
N GLU A 69 -10.45 14.65 -10.64
CA GLU A 69 -10.82 14.86 -12.04
C GLU A 69 -10.14 13.86 -12.99
N THR A 70 -8.91 13.44 -12.69
CA THR A 70 -8.13 12.51 -13.53
C THR A 70 -8.00 11.11 -12.91
N LEU A 71 -8.62 10.84 -11.77
CA LEU A 71 -8.46 9.58 -11.04
C LEU A 71 -8.88 8.38 -11.89
N HIS A 72 -9.97 8.49 -12.64
CA HIS A 72 -10.50 7.45 -13.53
C HIS A 72 -9.58 7.11 -14.72
N LEU A 73 -8.61 7.97 -15.03
CA LEU A 73 -7.56 7.71 -16.02
C LEU A 73 -6.30 7.11 -15.38
N ARG A 74 -5.90 7.63 -14.23
CA ARG A 74 -4.66 7.21 -13.54
C ARG A 74 -4.78 5.81 -12.95
N VAL A 75 -5.88 5.51 -12.26
CA VAL A 75 -6.02 4.20 -11.58
C VAL A 75 -6.00 3.02 -12.56
N PRO A 76 -6.75 3.02 -13.69
CA PRO A 76 -6.62 1.98 -14.70
C PRO A 76 -5.19 1.84 -15.22
N ARG A 77 -4.49 2.95 -15.46
CA ARG A 77 -3.10 2.93 -15.94
C ARG A 77 -2.14 2.32 -14.90
N HIS A 78 -2.30 2.66 -13.62
CA HIS A 78 -1.54 2.01 -12.54
C HIS A 78 -1.76 0.50 -12.52
N CYS A 79 -3.02 0.06 -12.61
CA CYS A 79 -3.36 -1.38 -12.59
C CYS A 79 -2.80 -2.11 -13.82
N GLU A 80 -2.92 -1.53 -15.01
CA GLU A 80 -2.38 -2.08 -16.25
C GLU A 80 -0.86 -2.24 -16.19
N ASN A 81 -0.15 -1.18 -15.77
CA ASN A 81 1.29 -1.21 -15.62
C ASN A 81 1.72 -2.23 -14.55
N ALA A 82 1.05 -2.24 -13.40
CA ALA A 82 1.36 -3.18 -12.33
C ALA A 82 1.16 -4.64 -12.74
N GLN A 83 0.12 -4.94 -13.51
CA GLN A 83 -0.11 -6.28 -14.04
C GLN A 83 1.07 -6.75 -14.90
N LYS A 84 1.48 -5.91 -15.87
CA LYS A 84 2.60 -6.24 -16.77
C LYS A 84 3.93 -6.37 -16.03
N VAL A 85 4.19 -5.47 -15.09
CA VAL A 85 5.39 -5.53 -14.24
C VAL A 85 5.39 -6.78 -13.36
N ALA A 86 4.25 -7.13 -12.75
CA ALA A 86 4.15 -8.32 -11.91
C ALA A 86 4.36 -9.62 -12.71
N GLU A 87 3.80 -9.73 -13.92
CA GLU A 87 4.01 -10.85 -14.82
C GLU A 87 5.48 -10.97 -15.25
N TRP A 88 6.13 -9.84 -15.56
CA TRP A 88 7.56 -9.82 -15.88
C TRP A 88 8.43 -10.22 -14.67
N LEU A 89 8.11 -9.73 -13.48
CA LEU A 89 8.81 -10.10 -12.24
C LEU A 89 8.66 -11.60 -11.95
N GLU A 90 7.46 -12.16 -12.11
CA GLU A 90 7.19 -13.59 -11.87
C GLU A 90 8.00 -14.49 -12.84
N ALA A 91 8.17 -14.05 -14.09
CA ALA A 91 8.96 -14.78 -15.09
C ALA A 91 10.48 -14.56 -14.95
N ASN A 92 10.94 -13.61 -14.14
CA ASN A 92 12.35 -13.24 -14.03
C ASN A 92 13.14 -14.23 -13.15
N PRO A 93 14.20 -14.89 -13.62
CA PRO A 93 14.95 -15.88 -12.86
C PRO A 93 15.67 -15.33 -11.62
N LYS A 94 15.88 -14.01 -11.52
CA LYS A 94 16.49 -13.33 -10.37
C LYS A 94 15.50 -13.04 -9.25
N VAL A 95 14.21 -13.14 -9.54
CA VAL A 95 13.13 -12.93 -8.56
C VAL A 95 12.85 -14.25 -7.85
N LYS A 96 12.71 -14.18 -6.52
CA LYS A 96 12.45 -15.33 -5.65
C LYS A 96 10.95 -15.56 -5.47
N TRP A 97 10.20 -14.49 -5.31
CA TRP A 97 8.75 -14.50 -5.12
C TRP A 97 8.13 -13.16 -5.51
N VAL A 98 6.85 -13.20 -5.92
CA VAL A 98 6.03 -12.03 -6.19
C VAL A 98 4.71 -12.17 -5.46
N ASN A 99 4.28 -11.13 -4.78
CA ASN A 99 2.96 -11.02 -4.16
C ASN A 99 2.16 -9.91 -4.84
N TYR A 100 1.29 -10.31 -5.74
CA TYR A 100 0.36 -9.44 -6.45
C TYR A 100 -0.95 -10.18 -6.73
N CYS A 101 -2.06 -9.64 -6.29
CA CYS A 101 -3.35 -10.34 -6.36
C CYS A 101 -3.91 -10.49 -7.79
N GLY A 102 -3.35 -9.77 -8.78
CA GLY A 102 -3.70 -9.91 -10.19
C GLY A 102 -2.98 -11.06 -10.92
N LEU A 103 -2.01 -11.72 -10.30
CA LEU A 103 -1.37 -12.91 -10.87
C LEU A 103 -2.23 -14.15 -10.67
N LYS A 104 -2.32 -15.02 -11.68
CA LYS A 104 -3.06 -16.29 -11.59
C LYS A 104 -2.49 -17.26 -10.54
N SER A 105 -1.21 -17.15 -10.24
CA SER A 105 -0.52 -17.89 -9.18
C SER A 105 -0.88 -17.42 -7.77
N SER A 106 -1.46 -16.24 -7.63
CA SER A 106 -1.82 -15.67 -6.32
C SER A 106 -3.00 -16.42 -5.70
N LYS A 107 -2.87 -16.81 -4.43
CA LYS A 107 -3.98 -17.38 -3.65
C LYS A 107 -5.19 -16.45 -3.51
N TYR A 108 -5.02 -15.17 -3.80
CA TYR A 108 -6.07 -14.16 -3.74
C TYR A 108 -6.64 -13.79 -5.12
N TYR A 109 -6.22 -14.48 -6.20
CA TYR A 109 -6.64 -14.15 -7.55
C TYR A 109 -8.16 -14.13 -7.72
N GLU A 110 -8.85 -15.21 -7.31
CA GLU A 110 -10.31 -15.31 -7.42
C GLU A 110 -11.04 -14.21 -6.62
N LEU A 111 -10.54 -13.88 -5.43
CA LEU A 111 -11.10 -12.79 -4.63
C LEU A 111 -10.86 -11.43 -5.31
N ALA A 112 -9.69 -11.24 -5.92
CA ALA A 112 -9.39 -10.03 -6.67
C ALA A 112 -10.32 -9.87 -7.88
N GLN A 113 -10.56 -10.95 -8.64
CA GLN A 113 -11.52 -10.92 -9.75
C GLN A 113 -12.94 -10.61 -9.28
N LYS A 114 -13.35 -11.13 -8.11
CA LYS A 114 -14.68 -10.88 -7.55
C LYS A 114 -14.87 -9.44 -7.08
N TYR A 115 -13.90 -8.87 -6.38
CA TYR A 115 -14.04 -7.57 -5.72
C TYR A 115 -13.43 -6.40 -6.49
N MET A 116 -12.50 -6.66 -7.39
CA MET A 116 -11.77 -5.68 -8.19
C MET A 116 -11.72 -6.09 -9.68
N PRO A 117 -12.88 -6.30 -10.33
CA PRO A 117 -12.94 -6.85 -11.70
C PRO A 117 -12.32 -5.93 -12.75
N ASN A 118 -12.20 -4.64 -12.45
CA ASN A 118 -11.69 -3.63 -13.39
C ASN A 118 -10.19 -3.31 -13.20
N GLY A 119 -9.50 -4.10 -12.41
CA GLY A 119 -8.06 -3.94 -12.12
C GLY A 119 -7.77 -4.10 -10.63
N SER A 120 -6.65 -4.77 -10.31
CA SER A 120 -6.38 -5.20 -8.94
C SER A 120 -5.83 -4.07 -8.07
N CYS A 121 -4.66 -3.54 -8.42
CA CYS A 121 -4.03 -2.41 -7.72
C CYS A 121 -2.73 -2.01 -8.43
N GLY A 122 -2.12 -0.89 -7.98
CA GLY A 122 -0.82 -0.43 -8.45
C GLY A 122 0.37 -0.89 -7.58
N VAL A 123 0.17 -1.72 -6.55
CA VAL A 123 1.21 -2.08 -5.58
C VAL A 123 1.58 -3.55 -5.69
N ILE A 124 2.87 -3.81 -5.82
CA ILE A 124 3.47 -5.14 -5.88
C ILE A 124 4.46 -5.28 -4.72
N ALA A 125 4.50 -6.43 -4.06
CA ALA A 125 5.60 -6.81 -3.20
C ALA A 125 6.35 -7.99 -3.85
N PHE A 126 7.68 -7.95 -3.82
CA PHE A 126 8.50 -9.03 -4.35
C PHE A 126 9.83 -9.14 -3.60
N GLY A 127 10.49 -10.27 -3.72
CA GLY A 127 11.82 -10.50 -3.18
C GLY A 127 12.78 -10.99 -4.26
N LEU A 128 14.04 -10.55 -4.19
CA LEU A 128 15.12 -11.01 -5.04
C LEU A 128 15.75 -12.30 -4.48
N LYS A 129 16.36 -13.10 -5.35
CA LYS A 129 17.25 -14.19 -4.93
C LYS A 129 18.55 -13.55 -4.46
N GLY A 130 18.83 -13.62 -3.16
CA GLY A 130 19.99 -13.00 -2.56
C GLY A 130 19.74 -12.59 -1.12
N THR A 131 20.57 -11.71 -0.62
CA THR A 131 20.54 -11.19 0.74
C THR A 131 19.77 -9.86 0.83
N ARG A 132 19.62 -9.34 2.04
CA ARG A 132 19.10 -7.99 2.30
C ARG A 132 19.94 -6.91 1.61
N GLU A 133 21.26 -7.10 1.60
CA GLU A 133 22.21 -6.17 0.96
C GLU A 133 22.05 -6.16 -0.56
N ASP A 134 21.67 -7.29 -1.18
CA ASP A 134 21.35 -7.36 -2.60
C ASP A 134 20.12 -6.56 -2.95
N ALA A 135 19.09 -6.59 -2.11
CA ALA A 135 17.90 -5.77 -2.27
C ALA A 135 18.22 -4.26 -2.15
N ILE A 136 19.08 -3.88 -1.21
CA ILE A 136 19.53 -2.49 -1.05
C ILE A 136 20.33 -2.05 -2.28
N ARG A 137 21.30 -2.87 -2.74
CA ARG A 137 22.10 -2.57 -3.95
C ARG A 137 21.22 -2.43 -5.19
N PHE A 138 20.22 -3.29 -5.34
CA PHE A 138 19.24 -3.18 -6.42
C PHE A 138 18.54 -1.81 -6.40
N MET A 139 18.04 -1.39 -5.24
CA MET A 139 17.35 -0.10 -5.11
C MET A 139 18.25 1.08 -5.43
N ASP A 140 19.52 1.05 -4.99
CA ASP A 140 20.51 2.10 -5.25
C ASP A 140 20.89 2.23 -6.74
N LYS A 141 20.56 1.23 -7.58
CA LYS A 141 20.83 1.23 -9.02
C LYS A 141 19.64 1.64 -9.88
N LEU A 142 18.47 1.83 -9.28
CA LEU A 142 17.30 2.35 -9.98
C LEU A 142 17.55 3.80 -10.44
N GLN A 143 17.09 4.11 -11.65
CA GLN A 143 17.27 5.42 -12.29
C GLN A 143 15.94 6.14 -12.50
N LEU A 144 14.85 5.41 -12.77
CA LEU A 144 13.51 5.92 -12.95
C LEU A 144 12.70 5.85 -11.65
N ALA A 145 12.68 4.68 -11.00
CA ALA A 145 11.90 4.47 -9.80
C ALA A 145 12.49 5.21 -8.60
N CYS A 146 11.65 5.99 -7.91
CA CYS A 146 12.06 6.82 -6.78
C CYS A 146 12.00 6.05 -5.46
N ILE A 147 13.05 6.14 -4.64
CA ILE A 147 13.07 5.56 -3.28
C ILE A 147 12.28 6.47 -2.34
N VAL A 148 10.99 6.23 -2.21
CA VAL A 148 10.07 6.98 -1.35
C VAL A 148 8.93 6.08 -0.82
N THR A 149 8.28 6.52 0.24
CA THR A 149 7.19 5.76 0.90
C THR A 149 5.83 5.92 0.23
N HIS A 150 5.74 6.69 -0.85
CA HIS A 150 4.48 7.00 -1.51
C HIS A 150 3.80 5.76 -2.10
N VAL A 151 2.48 5.84 -2.21
CA VAL A 151 1.62 4.87 -2.87
C VAL A 151 0.69 5.64 -3.80
N ALA A 152 0.49 5.13 -5.01
CA ALA A 152 -0.33 5.74 -6.05
C ALA A 152 0.14 7.14 -6.50
N ASP A 153 1.42 7.44 -6.36
CA ASP A 153 2.06 8.58 -7.02
C ASP A 153 2.08 8.32 -8.54
N ALA A 154 2.01 9.36 -9.35
CA ALA A 154 2.14 9.25 -10.80
C ALA A 154 3.49 8.62 -11.22
N ARG A 155 4.52 8.79 -10.41
CA ARG A 155 5.84 8.16 -10.56
C ARG A 155 5.89 6.80 -9.90
N THR A 156 6.66 5.89 -10.49
CA THR A 156 6.99 4.62 -9.87
C THR A 156 7.84 4.84 -8.62
N CYS A 157 7.38 4.30 -7.49
CA CYS A 157 8.00 4.43 -6.19
C CYS A 157 8.39 3.07 -5.63
N VAL A 158 9.55 3.01 -4.98
CA VAL A 158 10.08 1.78 -4.40
C VAL A 158 10.47 1.99 -2.94
N LEU A 159 10.28 0.96 -2.14
CA LEU A 159 10.62 0.96 -0.72
C LEU A 159 11.12 -0.43 -0.31
N HIS A 160 12.19 -0.47 0.49
CA HIS A 160 12.63 -1.65 1.22
C HIS A 160 12.24 -1.48 2.70
N PRO A 161 11.11 -2.06 3.16
CA PRO A 161 10.58 -1.77 4.50
C PRO A 161 11.55 -2.10 5.62
N ALA A 162 12.28 -3.22 5.52
CA ALA A 162 13.20 -3.68 6.55
C ALA A 162 14.36 -2.71 6.83
N SER A 163 14.80 -1.90 5.83
CA SER A 163 15.86 -0.90 6.03
C SER A 163 15.34 0.53 6.23
N HIS A 164 14.05 0.79 5.98
CA HIS A 164 13.44 2.12 6.05
C HIS A 164 12.36 2.22 7.14
N THR A 165 11.13 1.88 6.79
CA THR A 165 9.97 2.11 7.66
C THR A 165 9.90 1.20 8.88
N HIS A 166 10.56 0.03 8.85
CA HIS A 166 10.58 -0.96 9.93
C HIS A 166 11.99 -1.24 10.46
N ARG A 167 12.94 -0.31 10.21
CA ARG A 167 14.36 -0.48 10.57
C ARG A 167 14.62 -0.69 12.07
N GLN A 168 13.66 -0.32 12.92
CA GLN A 168 13.74 -0.47 14.37
C GLN A 168 13.36 -1.87 14.86
N LEU A 169 12.82 -2.74 13.99
CA LEU A 169 12.42 -4.09 14.34
C LEU A 169 13.58 -5.07 14.17
N SER A 170 13.66 -6.09 15.06
CA SER A 170 14.54 -7.26 14.86
C SER A 170 14.07 -8.11 13.67
N GLU A 171 14.92 -9.05 13.22
CA GLU A 171 14.54 -9.95 12.11
C GLU A 171 13.31 -10.81 12.48
N GLU A 172 13.23 -11.30 13.73
CA GLU A 172 12.09 -12.05 14.21
C GLU A 172 10.81 -11.21 14.19
N GLN A 173 10.90 -9.96 14.67
CA GLN A 173 9.77 -9.02 14.65
C GLN A 173 9.35 -8.65 13.23
N LEU A 174 10.28 -8.52 12.29
CA LEU A 174 9.99 -8.29 10.88
C LEU A 174 9.20 -9.47 10.28
N ILE A 175 9.62 -10.71 10.55
CA ILE A 175 8.93 -11.91 10.08
C ILE A 175 7.54 -12.01 10.69
N GLU A 176 7.39 -11.77 12.00
CA GLU A 176 6.10 -11.77 12.69
C GLU A 176 5.15 -10.71 12.14
N ALA A 177 5.67 -9.53 11.78
CA ALA A 177 4.92 -8.46 11.12
C ALA A 177 4.61 -8.74 9.63
N GLY A 178 5.08 -9.87 9.07
CA GLY A 178 4.90 -10.21 7.65
C GLY A 178 5.79 -9.41 6.70
N VAL A 179 6.85 -8.81 7.21
CA VAL A 179 7.84 -8.04 6.44
C VAL A 179 9.09 -8.90 6.28
N ALA A 180 9.19 -9.63 5.18
CA ALA A 180 10.40 -10.41 4.90
C ALA A 180 11.62 -9.49 4.73
N PRO A 181 12.84 -9.91 5.18
CA PRO A 181 14.05 -9.10 5.05
C PRO A 181 14.42 -8.74 3.61
N ASP A 182 14.00 -9.56 2.64
CA ASP A 182 14.19 -9.37 1.20
C ASP A 182 13.01 -8.66 0.51
N LEU A 183 12.00 -8.21 1.26
CA LEU A 183 10.80 -7.60 0.70
C LEU A 183 11.09 -6.23 0.10
N ILE A 184 10.78 -6.08 -1.18
CA ILE A 184 10.74 -4.81 -1.89
C ILE A 184 9.27 -4.50 -2.22
N ARG A 185 8.80 -3.33 -1.82
CA ARG A 185 7.48 -2.82 -2.19
C ARG A 185 7.61 -1.85 -3.36
N LEU A 186 6.92 -2.13 -4.43
CA LEU A 186 6.87 -1.30 -5.63
C LEU A 186 5.46 -0.72 -5.78
N SER A 187 5.32 0.59 -5.81
CA SER A 187 4.12 1.29 -6.22
C SER A 187 4.31 1.75 -7.65
N VAL A 188 3.70 1.04 -8.58
CA VAL A 188 3.89 1.25 -10.02
C VAL A 188 3.17 2.52 -10.47
N GLY A 189 3.89 3.40 -11.16
CA GLY A 189 3.39 4.67 -11.66
C GLY A 189 2.67 4.55 -13.01
N ILE A 190 2.46 5.70 -13.66
CA ILE A 190 1.76 5.81 -14.94
C ILE A 190 2.70 6.00 -16.14
N GLU A 191 4.00 5.90 -15.94
CA GLU A 191 5.03 5.98 -16.97
C GLU A 191 4.82 4.91 -18.06
N ASN A 192 5.62 4.93 -19.10
CA ASN A 192 5.65 3.83 -20.05
C ASN A 192 6.12 2.56 -19.34
N VAL A 193 5.35 1.49 -19.44
CA VAL A 193 5.63 0.23 -18.75
C VAL A 193 6.96 -0.39 -19.13
N ASN A 194 7.41 -0.21 -20.39
CA ASN A 194 8.70 -0.73 -20.83
C ASN A 194 9.85 0.00 -20.13
N ASP A 195 9.75 1.32 -19.94
CA ASP A 195 10.77 2.10 -19.24
C ASP A 195 10.88 1.66 -17.77
N ILE A 196 9.74 1.35 -17.12
CA ILE A 196 9.73 0.80 -15.76
C ILE A 196 10.43 -0.56 -15.73
N ILE A 197 10.11 -1.47 -16.66
CA ILE A 197 10.70 -2.81 -16.76
C ILE A 197 12.19 -2.72 -17.06
N ASP A 198 12.60 -1.83 -17.95
CA ASP A 198 14.00 -1.62 -18.33
C ASP A 198 14.82 -1.10 -17.14
N ASP A 199 14.26 -0.18 -16.33
CA ASP A 199 14.90 0.31 -15.12
C ASP A 199 15.09 -0.80 -14.08
N LEU A 200 14.04 -1.60 -13.81
CA LEU A 200 14.13 -2.75 -12.92
C LEU A 200 15.15 -3.79 -13.41
N ASN A 201 15.17 -4.07 -14.73
CA ASN A 201 16.05 -5.06 -15.33
C ASN A 201 17.52 -4.65 -15.26
N GLN A 202 17.84 -3.39 -15.60
CA GLN A 202 19.21 -2.87 -15.52
C GLN A 202 19.72 -2.87 -14.07
N ALA A 203 18.89 -2.47 -13.11
CA ALA A 203 19.25 -2.47 -11.70
C ALA A 203 19.52 -3.89 -11.17
N MET A 204 18.73 -4.89 -11.57
CA MET A 204 18.98 -6.30 -11.27
C MET A 204 20.26 -6.84 -11.94
N ALA A 205 20.56 -6.39 -13.16
CA ALA A 205 21.76 -6.86 -13.87
C ALA A 205 23.06 -6.43 -13.16
N VAL A 206 23.13 -5.17 -12.73
CA VAL A 206 24.32 -4.61 -12.07
C VAL A 206 24.50 -5.18 -10.66
N SER A 207 23.41 -5.43 -9.91
CA SER A 207 23.47 -5.99 -8.56
C SER A 207 24.08 -7.39 -8.51
N TYR A 208 23.86 -8.20 -9.56
CA TYR A 208 24.36 -9.58 -9.65
C TYR A 208 25.76 -9.71 -10.24
N THR A 209 26.30 -8.71 -10.94
CA THR A 209 27.64 -8.77 -11.51
C THR A 209 28.74 -8.76 -10.45
N HIS A 210 28.52 -8.14 -9.31
CA HIS A 210 29.46 -8.14 -8.19
C HIS A 210 29.54 -9.47 -7.44
N LEU A 211 28.49 -10.30 -7.44
CA LEU A 211 28.51 -11.63 -6.83
C LEU A 211 29.44 -12.59 -7.60
N ARG A 212 29.40 -12.57 -8.94
CA ARG A 212 30.29 -13.40 -9.77
C ARG A 212 31.76 -13.03 -9.64
N ALA A 213 32.10 -11.77 -9.40
CA ALA A 213 33.48 -11.33 -9.19
C ALA A 213 34.05 -11.82 -7.85
N HIS A 214 33.22 -11.99 -6.82
CA HIS A 214 33.64 -12.55 -5.53
C HIS A 214 33.71 -14.09 -5.52
N GLU A 215 32.81 -14.78 -6.23
CA GLU A 215 32.86 -16.26 -6.34
C GLU A 215 34.09 -16.73 -7.14
N THR A 216 34.46 -16.02 -8.21
CA THR A 216 35.65 -16.37 -9.02
C THR A 216 36.98 -16.06 -8.33
N SER A 217 37.02 -15.24 -7.30
CA SER A 217 38.25 -14.96 -6.52
C SER A 217 38.47 -15.96 -5.36
N GLN A 218 37.44 -16.69 -4.92
CA GLN A 218 37.56 -17.75 -3.90
C GLN A 218 37.94 -19.12 -4.48
N ASP A 219 37.70 -19.36 -5.78
CA ASP A 219 38.07 -20.61 -6.47
C ASP A 219 39.52 -20.63 -7.00
N LEU A 220 40.33 -19.61 -6.68
CA LEU A 220 41.72 -19.48 -7.14
C LEU A 220 42.76 -19.49 -5.99
N VAL A 221 42.44 -20.11 -4.84
CA VAL A 221 43.41 -20.33 -3.76
C VAL A 221 43.49 -21.83 -3.43
#